data_88891121bcb595424b3ebea528391120
#
_entry.id   88891121bcb595424b3ebea528391120
#
_cell.length_a   1.000
_cell.length_b   1.000
_cell.length_c   1.000
_cell.angle_alpha   90.00
_cell.angle_beta   90.00
_cell.angle_gamma   90.00
#
_symmetry.space_group_name_H-M   'P 1'
#
loop_
_entity.id
_entity.type
_entity.pdbx_description
1 polymer ?
#
loop_
_entity_poly.entity_id
_entity_poly.type
_entity_poly.pdbx_seq_one_letter_code
_entity_poly.pdbx_strand_id
1 'polypeptide(L)'
;MLMFRFLQQLGLTTALVASALAVFAESTLHNEADDPASWLKKMDRALSEENYEGTFTYSRNAQFNTVEVVHRYRQGQELSRLFYLNGEQKEILTINGESTCQHVDSEHVLFDHEVTPKPFSKAFSRSLASSPQFYRFKMLGRERFVGRPTVVIGVSPTYNDRVGYKLWLDEATGLLLQSHLVHRGRPLEVFRFARVTIGEEIADAKLVSSMDGNIVTHPLEQPTLEVAKEERFAKPAWKASWLPSGFQQVIRPARDRVSYSDGVAAISIIVERAAISAAGEIVVARQGGTVLISRRLKGSNKQVTVVGEVPVETAKKIAESVEP
;
A
#
# COMPACT_ATOMS: atom_id res chain seq x y z
N MET A 1 -35.46 -76.04 -13.32
CA MET A 1 -35.78 -75.05 -12.26
C MET A 1 -34.47 -74.56 -11.57
N LEU A 2 -33.40 -74.44 -12.35
CA LEU A 2 -32.04 -74.02 -11.81
C LEU A 2 -31.39 -72.93 -12.64
N MET A 3 -32.10 -72.35 -13.59
CA MET A 3 -31.48 -71.28 -14.49
C MET A 3 -31.95 -69.84 -14.25
N PHE A 4 -32.78 -69.64 -13.25
CA PHE A 4 -33.35 -68.30 -12.93
C PHE A 4 -32.72 -67.63 -11.74
N ARG A 5 -31.73 -68.23 -11.06
CA ARG A 5 -31.05 -67.66 -9.88
C ARG A 5 -29.71 -67.01 -10.16
N PHE A 6 -29.17 -67.07 -11.38
CA PHE A 6 -27.84 -66.54 -11.73
C PHE A 6 -27.85 -65.13 -12.33
N LEU A 7 -29.03 -64.60 -12.70
CA LEU A 7 -29.16 -63.26 -13.30
C LEU A 7 -29.52 -62.15 -12.32
N GLN A 8 -29.79 -62.48 -11.05
CA GLN A 8 -30.08 -61.48 -10.03
C GLN A 8 -28.85 -60.99 -9.22
N GLN A 9 -27.71 -61.67 -9.32
CA GLN A 9 -26.51 -61.28 -8.60
C GLN A 9 -25.52 -60.38 -9.41
N LEU A 10 -25.71 -60.22 -10.73
CA LEU A 10 -24.87 -59.36 -11.57
C LEU A 10 -25.37 -57.92 -11.65
N GLY A 11 -26.58 -57.62 -11.18
CA GLY A 11 -27.18 -56.29 -11.22
C GLY A 11 -26.85 -55.41 -9.97
N LEU A 12 -26.35 -56.01 -8.88
CA LEU A 12 -26.14 -55.28 -7.61
C LEU A 12 -24.71 -54.77 -7.41
N THR A 13 -23.74 -55.30 -8.19
CA THR A 13 -22.33 -54.87 -8.05
C THR A 13 -21.93 -53.69 -8.94
N THR A 14 -22.73 -53.40 -9.99
CA THR A 14 -22.48 -52.25 -10.87
C THR A 14 -23.06 -50.92 -10.37
N ALA A 15 -24.05 -50.97 -9.48
CA ALA A 15 -24.65 -49.75 -8.90
C ALA A 15 -23.83 -49.16 -7.74
N LEU A 16 -22.96 -49.93 -7.08
CA LEU A 16 -22.15 -49.43 -5.95
C LEU A 16 -20.82 -48.78 -6.39
N VAL A 17 -20.35 -49.01 -7.61
CA VAL A 17 -19.11 -48.39 -8.12
C VAL A 17 -19.37 -47.01 -8.75
N ALA A 18 -20.59 -46.76 -9.23
CA ALA A 18 -20.97 -45.47 -9.83
C ALA A 18 -21.23 -44.39 -8.78
N SER A 19 -21.60 -44.72 -7.54
CA SER A 19 -21.82 -43.75 -6.44
C SER A 19 -20.54 -43.37 -5.70
N ALA A 20 -19.46 -44.14 -5.81
CA ALA A 20 -18.18 -43.81 -5.19
C ALA A 20 -17.33 -42.81 -6.01
N LEU A 21 -17.60 -42.69 -7.32
CA LEU A 21 -16.89 -41.72 -8.19
C LEU A 21 -17.49 -40.32 -8.16
N ALA A 22 -18.72 -40.16 -7.71
CA ALA A 22 -19.36 -38.84 -7.59
C ALA A 22 -18.94 -38.06 -6.32
N VAL A 23 -18.36 -38.71 -5.32
CA VAL A 23 -17.95 -38.10 -4.06
C VAL A 23 -16.51 -37.49 -4.13
N PHE A 24 -15.70 -37.90 -5.11
CA PHE A 24 -14.35 -37.40 -5.29
C PHE A 24 -14.21 -36.16 -6.22
N ALA A 25 -15.31 -35.75 -6.87
CA ALA A 25 -15.30 -34.59 -7.78
C ALA A 25 -15.66 -33.25 -7.10
N GLU A 26 -16.02 -33.28 -5.81
CA GLU A 26 -16.53 -32.08 -5.10
C GLU A 26 -15.50 -31.33 -4.27
N SER A 27 -14.22 -31.70 -4.32
CA SER A 27 -13.19 -31.12 -3.41
C SER A 27 -12.14 -30.22 -4.08
N THR A 28 -12.35 -29.72 -5.29
CA THR A 28 -11.38 -28.78 -5.94
C THR A 28 -12.02 -27.58 -6.63
N LEU A 29 -13.24 -27.22 -6.32
CA LEU A 29 -13.69 -25.85 -6.57
C LEU A 29 -13.13 -24.98 -5.45
N HIS A 30 -11.89 -24.59 -5.59
CA HIS A 30 -11.34 -23.46 -4.86
C HIS A 30 -12.22 -22.26 -5.23
N ASN A 31 -13.07 -21.83 -4.28
CA ASN A 31 -14.02 -20.78 -4.53
C ASN A 31 -13.18 -19.50 -4.74
N GLU A 32 -13.03 -19.02 -5.98
CA GLU A 32 -12.31 -17.77 -6.30
C GLU A 32 -12.76 -16.59 -5.43
N ALA A 33 -14.01 -16.67 -4.92
CA ALA A 33 -14.56 -15.69 -3.99
C ALA A 33 -13.86 -15.67 -2.62
N ASP A 34 -13.08 -16.66 -2.25
CA ASP A 34 -12.37 -16.76 -0.98
C ASP A 34 -10.83 -16.70 -1.13
N ASP A 35 -10.32 -16.46 -2.35
CA ASP A 35 -8.88 -16.23 -2.58
C ASP A 35 -8.49 -14.77 -2.29
N PRO A 36 -7.65 -14.51 -1.25
CA PRO A 36 -7.19 -13.16 -0.94
C PRO A 36 -6.47 -12.45 -2.11
N ALA A 37 -5.75 -13.20 -2.96
CA ALA A 37 -5.02 -12.62 -4.08
C ALA A 37 -5.97 -12.11 -5.16
N SER A 38 -7.09 -12.80 -5.40
CA SER A 38 -8.14 -12.32 -6.32
C SER A 38 -8.78 -11.03 -5.83
N TRP A 39 -9.01 -10.90 -4.53
CA TRP A 39 -9.52 -9.68 -3.91
C TRP A 39 -8.55 -8.50 -4.00
N LEU A 40 -7.23 -8.73 -3.86
CA LEU A 40 -6.23 -7.67 -4.05
C LEU A 40 -6.19 -7.18 -5.50
N LYS A 41 -6.36 -8.07 -6.48
CA LYS A 41 -6.51 -7.68 -7.89
C LYS A 41 -7.81 -6.92 -8.15
N LYS A 42 -8.91 -7.33 -7.49
CA LYS A 42 -10.19 -6.62 -7.56
C LYS A 42 -10.06 -5.22 -6.95
N MET A 43 -9.33 -5.06 -5.84
CA MET A 43 -9.02 -3.77 -5.23
C MET A 43 -8.22 -2.86 -6.19
N ASP A 44 -7.17 -3.39 -6.86
CA ASP A 44 -6.38 -2.61 -7.83
C ASP A 44 -7.25 -2.07 -8.96
N ARG A 45 -8.14 -2.90 -9.51
CA ARG A 45 -9.10 -2.49 -10.51
C ARG A 45 -10.07 -1.44 -9.99
N ALA A 46 -10.67 -1.67 -8.83
CA ALA A 46 -11.66 -0.77 -8.26
C ALA A 46 -11.09 0.63 -7.99
N LEU A 47 -9.87 0.73 -7.46
CA LEU A 47 -9.19 2.01 -7.25
C LEU A 47 -8.94 2.77 -8.56
N SER A 48 -8.85 2.07 -9.69
CA SER A 48 -8.52 2.63 -11.01
C SER A 48 -9.71 2.86 -11.90
N GLU A 49 -10.74 2.03 -11.82
CA GLU A 49 -11.80 1.94 -12.82
C GLU A 49 -13.20 2.22 -12.27
N GLU A 50 -13.37 2.22 -10.93
CA GLU A 50 -14.66 2.57 -10.34
C GLU A 50 -14.82 4.08 -10.23
N ASN A 51 -16.04 4.55 -10.47
CA ASN A 51 -16.43 5.90 -10.08
C ASN A 51 -16.77 5.90 -8.60
N TYR A 52 -16.16 6.77 -7.82
CA TYR A 52 -16.52 6.93 -6.42
C TYR A 52 -16.28 8.34 -5.93
N GLU A 53 -17.10 8.74 -4.97
CA GLU A 53 -16.95 9.99 -4.24
C GLU A 53 -17.26 9.78 -2.77
N GLY A 54 -16.62 10.55 -1.91
CA GLY A 54 -16.86 10.43 -0.48
C GLY A 54 -15.93 11.26 0.37
N THR A 55 -16.02 11.01 1.66
CA THR A 55 -15.12 11.62 2.65
C THR A 55 -14.46 10.52 3.43
N PHE A 56 -13.15 10.59 3.57
CA PHE A 56 -12.39 9.69 4.40
C PHE A 56 -11.56 10.43 5.45
N THR A 57 -11.18 9.72 6.48
CA THR A 57 -10.20 10.16 7.46
C THR A 57 -8.94 9.31 7.35
N TYR A 58 -7.81 9.96 7.51
CA TYR A 58 -6.51 9.30 7.63
C TYR A 58 -5.85 9.75 8.93
N SER A 59 -5.52 8.78 9.77
CA SER A 59 -4.84 9.05 11.05
C SER A 59 -3.45 8.46 11.07
N ARG A 60 -2.51 9.28 11.52
CA ARG A 60 -1.12 8.92 11.77
C ARG A 60 -0.73 9.49 13.13
N ASN A 61 -0.41 8.61 14.10
CA ASN A 61 -0.29 9.00 15.51
C ASN A 61 -1.59 9.68 16.01
N ALA A 62 -1.47 10.89 16.56
CA ALA A 62 -2.60 11.71 17.02
C ALA A 62 -3.08 12.72 15.98
N GLN A 63 -2.51 12.72 14.77
CA GLN A 63 -2.94 13.61 13.68
C GLN A 63 -4.01 12.95 12.83
N PHE A 64 -5.03 13.73 12.48
CA PHE A 64 -6.16 13.30 11.67
C PHE A 64 -6.32 14.25 10.49
N ASN A 65 -6.28 13.72 9.29
CA ASN A 65 -6.67 14.43 8.08
C ASN A 65 -8.04 13.94 7.64
N THR A 66 -8.92 14.87 7.31
CA THR A 66 -10.21 14.60 6.69
C THR A 66 -10.16 15.10 5.27
N VAL A 67 -10.45 14.23 4.32
CA VAL A 67 -10.28 14.49 2.89
C VAL A 67 -11.54 14.09 2.14
N GLU A 68 -12.00 14.99 1.28
CA GLU A 68 -12.99 14.69 0.26
C GLU A 68 -12.29 14.10 -0.96
N VAL A 69 -12.81 12.99 -1.48
CA VAL A 69 -12.31 12.35 -2.70
C VAL A 69 -13.42 12.30 -3.74
N VAL A 70 -13.02 12.59 -4.96
CA VAL A 70 -13.81 12.36 -6.18
C VAL A 70 -12.92 11.63 -7.17
N HIS A 71 -13.36 10.48 -7.66
CA HIS A 71 -12.62 9.68 -8.63
C HIS A 71 -13.55 9.25 -9.76
N ARG A 72 -13.15 9.52 -10.97
CA ARG A 72 -13.88 9.16 -12.19
C ARG A 72 -12.98 8.43 -13.17
N TYR A 73 -13.47 7.32 -13.68
CA TYR A 73 -12.91 6.63 -14.83
C TYR A 73 -13.96 6.62 -15.96
N ARG A 74 -13.59 7.17 -17.12
CA ARG A 74 -14.48 7.25 -18.27
C ARG A 74 -13.68 7.15 -19.56
N GLN A 75 -14.00 6.17 -20.43
CA GLN A 75 -13.38 5.99 -21.73
C GLN A 75 -11.84 5.91 -21.72
N GLY A 76 -11.26 5.24 -20.72
CA GLY A 76 -9.82 5.13 -20.58
C GLY A 76 -9.14 6.33 -19.92
N GLN A 77 -9.90 7.36 -19.55
CA GLN A 77 -9.39 8.52 -18.83
C GLN A 77 -9.73 8.42 -17.34
N GLU A 78 -8.74 8.62 -16.53
CA GLU A 78 -8.84 8.67 -15.08
C GLU A 78 -8.59 10.07 -14.58
N LEU A 79 -9.54 10.56 -13.77
CA LEU A 79 -9.41 11.84 -13.07
C LEU A 79 -9.75 11.64 -11.59
N SER A 80 -8.95 12.21 -10.71
CA SER A 80 -9.29 12.27 -9.30
C SER A 80 -8.94 13.61 -8.69
N ARG A 81 -9.69 13.94 -7.66
CA ARG A 81 -9.53 15.14 -6.86
C ARG A 81 -9.56 14.74 -5.38
N LEU A 82 -8.54 15.16 -4.63
CA LEU A 82 -8.50 15.06 -3.18
C LEU A 82 -8.47 16.47 -2.62
N PHE A 83 -9.46 16.81 -1.79
CA PHE A 83 -9.55 18.11 -1.15
C PHE A 83 -9.48 17.96 0.37
N TYR A 84 -8.51 18.60 1.01
CA TYR A 84 -8.30 18.52 2.45
C TYR A 84 -9.26 19.45 3.17
N LEU A 85 -10.07 18.89 4.06
CA LEU A 85 -11.12 19.60 4.80
C LEU A 85 -10.62 20.18 6.13
N ASN A 86 -9.42 19.83 6.57
CA ASN A 86 -8.81 20.36 7.79
C ASN A 86 -7.31 20.61 7.57
N GLY A 87 -6.74 21.48 8.39
CA GLY A 87 -5.37 21.96 8.24
C GLY A 87 -5.26 23.06 7.18
N GLU A 88 -4.11 23.17 6.54
CA GLU A 88 -3.92 24.11 5.42
C GLU A 88 -4.75 23.68 4.22
N GLN A 89 -5.30 24.66 3.52
CA GLN A 89 -6.10 24.38 2.33
C GLN A 89 -5.20 23.81 1.24
N LYS A 90 -5.46 22.56 0.91
CA LYS A 90 -4.67 21.78 -0.06
C LYS A 90 -5.59 20.91 -0.92
N GLU A 91 -5.27 20.86 -2.19
CA GLU A 91 -5.95 20.05 -3.18
C GLU A 91 -4.96 19.28 -4.05
N ILE A 92 -5.30 18.04 -4.38
CA ILE A 92 -4.50 17.22 -5.28
C ILE A 92 -5.38 16.78 -6.43
N LEU A 93 -4.93 17.13 -7.62
CA LEU A 93 -5.57 16.73 -8.86
C LEU A 93 -4.69 15.67 -9.54
N THR A 94 -5.29 14.55 -9.93
CA THR A 94 -4.61 13.52 -10.71
C THR A 94 -5.32 13.31 -12.03
N ILE A 95 -4.57 13.34 -13.12
CA ILE A 95 -5.05 13.11 -14.48
C ILE A 95 -4.19 11.99 -15.07
N ASN A 96 -4.78 10.82 -15.34
CA ASN A 96 -4.09 9.67 -15.93
C ASN A 96 -2.80 9.27 -15.20
N GLY A 97 -2.79 9.41 -13.87
CA GLY A 97 -1.65 9.07 -13.01
C GLY A 97 -0.66 10.21 -12.77
N GLU A 98 -0.75 11.32 -13.47
CA GLU A 98 0.05 12.53 -13.19
C GLU A 98 -0.67 13.37 -12.14
N SER A 99 -0.01 13.64 -11.02
CA SER A 99 -0.59 14.36 -9.89
C SER A 99 0.04 15.74 -9.74
N THR A 100 -0.81 16.72 -9.47
CA THR A 100 -0.41 18.09 -9.10
C THR A 100 -0.99 18.43 -7.73
N CYS A 101 -0.20 19.09 -6.90
CA CYS A 101 -0.64 19.68 -5.64
C CYS A 101 -0.88 21.16 -5.82
N GLN A 102 -1.99 21.63 -5.31
CA GLN A 102 -2.35 23.03 -5.20
C GLN A 102 -2.52 23.39 -3.73
N HIS A 103 -1.95 24.49 -3.29
CA HIS A 103 -2.11 25.03 -1.94
C HIS A 103 -2.05 26.55 -1.98
N VAL A 104 -2.59 27.19 -0.94
CA VAL A 104 -2.44 28.64 -0.77
C VAL A 104 -0.99 28.94 -0.44
N ASP A 105 -0.41 29.97 -1.09
CA ASP A 105 0.94 30.44 -0.79
C ASP A 105 1.02 30.92 0.66
N SER A 106 1.77 30.19 1.49
CA SER A 106 2.03 30.56 2.88
C SER A 106 3.52 30.45 3.15
N GLU A 107 4.09 31.45 3.84
CA GLU A 107 5.53 31.53 4.15
C GLU A 107 6.06 30.36 5.01
N HIS A 108 5.20 29.45 5.47
CA HIS A 108 5.50 28.41 6.44
C HIS A 108 5.24 26.98 5.94
N VAL A 109 5.10 26.75 4.64
CA VAL A 109 4.92 25.39 4.11
C VAL A 109 6.22 24.61 4.26
N LEU A 110 6.39 24.00 5.42
CA LEU A 110 7.23 22.83 5.55
C LEU A 110 6.53 21.72 4.76
N PHE A 111 7.06 21.43 3.60
CA PHE A 111 6.53 20.50 2.62
C PHE A 111 6.31 19.10 3.23
N ASP A 112 5.17 18.89 3.86
CA ASP A 112 4.67 17.54 4.11
C ASP A 112 4.09 17.02 2.79
N HIS A 113 4.99 16.57 1.89
CA HIS A 113 4.66 16.02 0.57
C HIS A 113 3.95 14.68 0.63
N GLU A 114 3.46 14.28 1.79
CA GLU A 114 2.67 13.06 1.93
C GLU A 114 1.23 13.28 1.48
N VAL A 115 1.05 12.97 0.24
CA VAL A 115 -0.02 13.46 -0.58
C VAL A 115 -1.26 12.57 -0.59
N THR A 116 -1.08 11.27 -0.43
CA THR A 116 -2.20 10.32 -0.47
C THR A 116 -1.90 9.20 0.50
N PRO A 117 -2.89 8.76 1.31
CA PRO A 117 -2.72 7.57 2.13
C PRO A 117 -2.26 6.42 1.25
N LYS A 118 -1.12 5.84 1.57
CA LYS A 118 -0.46 4.82 0.75
C LYS A 118 -1.36 3.65 0.32
N PRO A 119 -2.23 3.09 1.21
CA PRO A 119 -3.13 2.02 0.83
C PRO A 119 -4.16 2.41 -0.24
N PHE A 120 -4.36 3.72 -0.45
CA PHE A 120 -5.26 4.27 -1.46
C PHE A 120 -4.53 4.58 -2.78
N SER A 121 -3.27 4.17 -2.93
CA SER A 121 -2.51 4.35 -4.18
C SER A 121 -2.52 3.06 -5.01
N LYS A 122 -2.62 3.21 -6.33
CA LYS A 122 -2.51 2.10 -7.29
C LYS A 122 -1.17 1.36 -7.20
N ALA A 123 -0.09 2.10 -6.94
CA ALA A 123 1.24 1.51 -6.79
C ALA A 123 1.26 0.50 -5.63
N PHE A 124 0.61 0.82 -4.52
CA PHE A 124 0.51 -0.06 -3.37
C PHE A 124 -0.30 -1.33 -3.69
N SER A 125 -1.50 -1.20 -4.25
CA SER A 125 -2.38 -2.34 -4.52
C SER A 125 -1.77 -3.32 -5.52
N ARG A 126 -1.18 -2.80 -6.60
CA ARG A 126 -0.48 -3.58 -7.62
C ARG A 126 0.74 -4.29 -7.06
N SER A 127 1.56 -3.59 -6.29
CA SER A 127 2.77 -4.15 -5.69
C SER A 127 2.44 -5.21 -4.66
N LEU A 128 1.41 -5.00 -3.85
CA LEU A 128 0.97 -5.98 -2.86
C LEU A 128 0.54 -7.29 -3.53
N ALA A 129 -0.27 -7.21 -4.59
CA ALA A 129 -0.72 -8.37 -5.34
C ALA A 129 0.42 -9.15 -6.03
N SER A 130 1.54 -8.49 -6.35
CA SER A 130 2.70 -9.09 -7.03
C SER A 130 3.84 -9.54 -6.11
N SER A 131 3.70 -9.41 -4.78
CA SER A 131 4.76 -9.72 -3.82
C SER A 131 4.44 -10.86 -2.83
N PRO A 132 3.88 -12.01 -3.28
CA PRO A 132 3.43 -13.08 -2.40
C PRO A 132 4.56 -13.76 -1.60
N GLN A 133 5.83 -13.65 -2.04
CA GLN A 133 6.97 -14.22 -1.35
C GLN A 133 7.34 -13.47 -0.06
N PHE A 134 6.95 -12.20 0.06
CA PHE A 134 7.27 -11.36 1.21
C PHE A 134 6.10 -11.16 2.16
N TYR A 135 4.87 -11.47 1.70
CA TYR A 135 3.64 -11.29 2.47
C TYR A 135 2.74 -12.53 2.36
N ARG A 136 2.11 -12.89 3.45
CA ARG A 136 1.07 -13.91 3.53
C ARG A 136 -0.28 -13.23 3.59
N PHE A 137 -1.18 -13.65 2.73
CA PHE A 137 -2.54 -13.15 2.66
C PHE A 137 -3.51 -14.12 3.31
N LYS A 138 -4.47 -13.62 4.08
CA LYS A 138 -5.49 -14.42 4.74
C LYS A 138 -6.83 -13.71 4.71
N MET A 139 -7.88 -14.45 4.34
CA MET A 139 -9.24 -14.00 4.58
C MET A 139 -9.51 -13.98 6.08
N LEU A 140 -9.96 -12.85 6.62
CA LEU A 140 -10.29 -12.69 8.04
C LEU A 140 -11.79 -12.73 8.30
N GLY A 141 -12.60 -12.78 7.24
CA GLY A 141 -14.05 -12.86 7.30
C GLY A 141 -14.74 -11.72 6.56
N ARG A 142 -16.01 -11.52 6.89
CA ARG A 142 -16.85 -10.46 6.34
C ARG A 142 -17.38 -9.60 7.47
N GLU A 143 -17.40 -8.30 7.25
CA GLU A 143 -17.91 -7.30 8.20
C GLU A 143 -18.82 -6.31 7.45
N ARG A 144 -19.52 -5.45 8.19
CA ARG A 144 -20.24 -4.31 7.62
C ARG A 144 -19.48 -3.03 7.93
N PHE A 145 -19.12 -2.25 6.90
CA PHE A 145 -18.43 -1.00 7.07
C PHE A 145 -19.06 0.10 6.18
N VAL A 146 -19.26 1.29 6.71
CA VAL A 146 -19.94 2.45 6.04
C VAL A 146 -21.26 2.04 5.37
N GLY A 147 -22.03 1.18 6.05
CA GLY A 147 -23.30 0.69 5.53
C GLY A 147 -23.22 -0.42 4.47
N ARG A 148 -22.01 -0.85 4.07
CA ARG A 148 -21.75 -1.79 2.98
C ARG A 148 -21.19 -3.11 3.50
N PRO A 149 -21.55 -4.25 2.89
CA PRO A 149 -20.85 -5.52 3.13
C PRO A 149 -19.39 -5.42 2.70
N THR A 150 -18.47 -5.92 3.50
CA THR A 150 -17.04 -5.89 3.21
C THR A 150 -16.39 -7.25 3.45
N VAL A 151 -15.39 -7.54 2.63
CA VAL A 151 -14.44 -8.63 2.83
C VAL A 151 -13.23 -8.08 3.55
N VAL A 152 -12.75 -8.80 4.55
CA VAL A 152 -11.62 -8.40 5.37
C VAL A 152 -10.41 -9.28 5.08
N ILE A 153 -9.30 -8.64 4.69
CA ILE A 153 -8.06 -9.32 4.32
C ILE A 153 -6.95 -8.90 5.28
N GLY A 154 -6.28 -9.89 5.85
CA GLY A 154 -5.04 -9.72 6.59
C GLY A 154 -3.84 -9.90 5.67
N VAL A 155 -2.90 -8.97 5.72
CA VAL A 155 -1.62 -8.99 5.02
C VAL A 155 -0.52 -9.02 6.07
N SER A 156 0.08 -10.18 6.27
CA SER A 156 1.12 -10.37 7.27
C SER A 156 2.48 -10.53 6.60
N PRO A 157 3.52 -9.83 7.04
CA PRO A 157 4.85 -10.03 6.49
C PRO A 157 5.34 -11.45 6.80
N THR A 158 6.13 -12.02 5.89
CA THR A 158 6.75 -13.34 6.07
C THR A 158 7.87 -13.28 7.12
N TYR A 159 8.55 -12.13 7.19
CA TYR A 159 9.63 -11.85 8.15
C TYR A 159 9.26 -10.65 9.05
N ASN A 160 9.87 -10.55 10.23
CA ASN A 160 9.61 -9.46 11.17
C ASN A 160 10.29 -8.13 10.79
N ASP A 161 10.75 -7.99 9.56
CA ASP A 161 11.46 -6.84 9.03
C ASP A 161 10.56 -5.81 8.32
N ARG A 162 9.25 -6.06 8.31
CA ARG A 162 8.22 -5.27 7.61
C ARG A 162 7.00 -5.04 8.50
N VAL A 163 6.16 -4.14 8.06
CA VAL A 163 4.81 -3.92 8.61
C VAL A 163 3.77 -4.69 7.80
N GLY A 164 2.63 -4.98 8.40
CA GLY A 164 1.51 -5.64 7.75
C GLY A 164 0.32 -4.70 7.56
N TYR A 165 -0.76 -5.25 6.96
CA TYR A 165 -2.00 -4.50 6.74
C TYR A 165 -3.22 -5.33 7.10
N LYS A 166 -4.31 -4.65 7.49
CA LYS A 166 -5.66 -5.19 7.51
C LYS A 166 -6.50 -4.31 6.59
N LEU A 167 -7.15 -4.92 5.61
CA LEU A 167 -7.87 -4.23 4.53
C LEU A 167 -9.33 -4.64 4.55
N TRP A 168 -10.24 -3.68 4.43
CA TRP A 168 -11.68 -3.88 4.27
C TRP A 168 -12.09 -3.44 2.88
N LEU A 169 -12.48 -4.39 2.06
CA LEU A 169 -12.85 -4.18 0.66
C LEU A 169 -14.35 -4.31 0.50
N ASP A 170 -14.97 -3.38 -0.22
CA ASP A 170 -16.38 -3.50 -0.60
C ASP A 170 -16.64 -4.83 -1.32
N GLU A 171 -17.60 -5.60 -0.86
CA GLU A 171 -17.86 -6.94 -1.43
C GLU A 171 -18.33 -6.87 -2.88
N ALA A 172 -19.11 -5.86 -3.25
CA ALA A 172 -19.62 -5.68 -4.60
C ALA A 172 -18.51 -5.26 -5.58
N THR A 173 -17.75 -4.21 -5.26
CA THR A 173 -16.81 -3.57 -6.20
C THR A 173 -15.34 -3.92 -5.95
N GLY A 174 -14.97 -4.26 -4.72
CA GLY A 174 -13.58 -4.43 -4.30
C GLY A 174 -12.91 -3.11 -3.84
N LEU A 175 -13.62 -1.98 -3.87
CA LEU A 175 -13.04 -0.71 -3.45
C LEU A 175 -12.58 -0.79 -1.99
N LEU A 176 -11.37 -0.28 -1.71
CA LEU A 176 -10.85 -0.18 -0.37
C LEU A 176 -11.64 0.84 0.45
N LEU A 177 -12.33 0.39 1.49
CA LEU A 177 -13.12 1.25 2.37
C LEU A 177 -12.41 1.60 3.67
N GLN A 178 -11.55 0.70 4.17
CA GLN A 178 -10.74 0.92 5.35
C GLN A 178 -9.43 0.14 5.24
N SER A 179 -8.34 0.71 5.76
CA SER A 179 -7.09 -0.01 5.97
C SER A 179 -6.43 0.37 7.29
N HIS A 180 -5.79 -0.60 7.90
CA HIS A 180 -4.88 -0.39 9.02
C HIS A 180 -3.48 -0.84 8.62
N LEU A 181 -2.48 0.03 8.78
CA LEU A 181 -1.08 -0.35 8.83
C LEU A 181 -0.80 -0.93 10.22
N VAL A 182 -0.32 -2.17 10.29
CA VAL A 182 -0.25 -2.92 11.55
C VAL A 182 1.17 -3.40 11.83
N HIS A 183 1.63 -3.19 13.06
CA HIS A 183 2.86 -3.82 13.56
C HIS A 183 2.61 -4.47 14.92
N ARG A 184 2.94 -5.76 15.04
CA ARG A 184 2.73 -6.55 16.27
C ARG A 184 1.30 -6.43 16.82
N GLY A 185 0.31 -6.50 15.93
CA GLY A 185 -1.11 -6.42 16.28
C GLY A 185 -1.64 -5.02 16.63
N ARG A 186 -0.82 -3.97 16.57
CA ARG A 186 -1.23 -2.59 16.86
C ARG A 186 -1.32 -1.78 15.57
N PRO A 187 -2.42 -1.04 15.34
CA PRO A 187 -2.50 -0.13 14.22
C PRO A 187 -1.57 1.07 14.43
N LEU A 188 -0.81 1.40 13.40
CA LEU A 188 0.09 2.54 13.34
C LEU A 188 -0.53 3.70 12.59
N GLU A 189 -1.28 3.37 11.54
CA GLU A 189 -2.01 4.29 10.68
C GLU A 189 -3.36 3.67 10.34
N VAL A 190 -4.35 4.53 10.19
CA VAL A 190 -5.72 4.12 9.84
C VAL A 190 -6.24 5.03 8.75
N PHE A 191 -6.60 4.45 7.62
CA PHE A 191 -7.43 5.06 6.60
C PHE A 191 -8.83 4.50 6.72
N ARG A 192 -9.87 5.34 6.62
CA ARG A 192 -11.26 4.89 6.62
C ARG A 192 -12.20 5.90 5.97
N PHE A 193 -13.10 5.42 5.13
CA PHE A 193 -14.21 6.23 4.68
C PHE A 193 -15.18 6.53 5.84
N ALA A 194 -15.67 7.75 5.90
CA ALA A 194 -16.81 8.16 6.73
C ALA A 194 -18.11 8.06 5.92
N ARG A 195 -18.03 8.34 4.61
CA ARG A 195 -19.11 8.23 3.63
C ARG A 195 -18.52 7.94 2.26
N VAL A 196 -19.17 7.08 1.48
CA VAL A 196 -18.77 6.78 0.10
C VAL A 196 -19.99 6.44 -0.75
N THR A 197 -20.01 6.94 -1.97
CA THR A 197 -20.90 6.56 -3.07
C THR A 197 -20.05 5.93 -4.16
N ILE A 198 -20.45 4.79 -4.71
CA ILE A 198 -19.67 4.02 -5.70
C ILE A 198 -20.58 3.69 -6.89
N GLY A 199 -20.03 3.83 -8.10
CA GLY A 199 -20.68 3.43 -9.36
C GLY A 199 -21.61 4.50 -9.96
N GLU A 200 -21.78 5.65 -9.33
CA GLU A 200 -22.58 6.73 -9.87
C GLU A 200 -21.79 7.58 -10.88
N GLU A 201 -22.51 8.25 -11.78
CA GLU A 201 -21.89 9.19 -12.72
C GLU A 201 -21.42 10.45 -11.98
N ILE A 202 -20.19 10.85 -12.27
CA ILE A 202 -19.55 12.01 -11.66
C ILE A 202 -19.49 13.16 -12.64
N ALA A 203 -20.10 14.28 -12.28
CA ALA A 203 -20.13 15.49 -13.08
C ALA A 203 -18.75 16.15 -13.16
N ASP A 204 -18.41 16.74 -14.31
CA ASP A 204 -17.13 17.42 -14.54
C ASP A 204 -16.85 18.52 -13.50
N ALA A 205 -17.87 19.23 -13.06
CA ALA A 205 -17.76 20.30 -12.06
C ALA A 205 -17.17 19.84 -10.71
N LYS A 206 -17.27 18.54 -10.36
CA LYS A 206 -16.70 17.98 -9.13
C LYS A 206 -15.20 17.72 -9.22
N LEU A 207 -14.66 17.71 -10.44
CA LEU A 207 -13.26 17.39 -10.74
C LEU A 207 -12.40 18.61 -11.05
N VAL A 208 -12.98 19.81 -11.02
CA VAL A 208 -12.26 21.07 -11.15
C VAL A 208 -11.82 21.56 -9.79
N SER A 209 -10.69 22.24 -9.73
CA SER A 209 -10.21 22.87 -8.49
C SER A 209 -11.26 23.86 -7.98
N SER A 210 -11.49 23.84 -6.67
CA SER A 210 -12.36 24.77 -5.96
C SER A 210 -11.58 25.74 -5.07
N MET A 211 -10.26 25.79 -5.24
CA MET A 211 -9.41 26.67 -4.45
C MET A 211 -9.44 28.11 -4.96
N ASP A 212 -9.53 29.05 -4.02
CA ASP A 212 -9.51 30.49 -4.27
C ASP A 212 -8.25 31.13 -3.64
N GLY A 213 -7.78 32.24 -4.22
CA GLY A 213 -6.66 33.02 -3.69
C GLY A 213 -5.38 32.86 -4.50
N ASN A 214 -4.24 33.19 -3.87
CA ASN A 214 -2.92 33.02 -4.47
C ASN A 214 -2.49 31.55 -4.39
N ILE A 215 -2.76 30.79 -5.46
CA ILE A 215 -2.55 29.35 -5.51
C ILE A 215 -1.17 29.04 -6.10
N VAL A 216 -0.38 28.30 -5.36
CA VAL A 216 0.86 27.66 -5.85
C VAL A 216 0.53 26.26 -6.33
N THR A 217 0.98 25.92 -7.53
CA THR A 217 0.80 24.60 -8.13
C THR A 217 2.16 23.99 -8.41
N HIS A 218 2.37 22.75 -7.98
CA HIS A 218 3.58 21.99 -8.28
C HIS A 218 3.28 20.53 -8.58
N PRO A 219 4.05 19.88 -9.47
CA PRO A 219 3.90 18.47 -9.75
C PRO A 219 4.29 17.65 -8.52
N LEU A 220 3.58 16.55 -8.30
CA LEU A 220 3.93 15.57 -7.30
C LEU A 220 4.67 14.43 -7.99
N GLU A 221 5.97 14.33 -7.70
CA GLU A 221 6.75 13.19 -8.15
C GLU A 221 6.25 11.93 -7.44
N GLN A 222 5.52 11.09 -8.16
CA GLN A 222 5.27 9.74 -7.68
C GLN A 222 6.59 8.97 -7.74
N PRO A 223 6.98 8.23 -6.69
CA PRO A 223 8.10 7.32 -6.78
C PRO A 223 7.75 6.23 -7.79
N THR A 224 8.19 6.40 -9.02
CA THR A 224 8.10 5.37 -10.04
C THR A 224 9.00 4.22 -9.62
N LEU A 225 8.43 3.01 -9.57
CA LEU A 225 9.17 1.76 -9.39
C LEU A 225 9.97 1.38 -10.66
N GLU A 226 10.38 2.36 -11.45
CA GLU A 226 11.31 2.10 -12.54
C GLU A 226 12.65 1.70 -11.93
N VAL A 227 12.98 0.43 -12.07
CA VAL A 227 14.32 -0.09 -11.82
C VAL A 227 15.28 0.78 -12.64
N ALA A 228 16.11 1.55 -11.96
CA ALA A 228 17.04 2.47 -12.60
C ALA A 228 17.92 1.68 -13.57
N LYS A 229 17.74 1.87 -14.87
CA LYS A 229 18.69 1.36 -15.87
C LYS A 229 20.05 1.96 -15.55
N GLU A 230 21.04 1.12 -15.40
CA GLU A 230 22.36 1.33 -14.76
C GLU A 230 23.23 2.48 -15.34
N GLU A 231 22.78 3.25 -16.28
CA GLU A 231 23.62 4.19 -17.00
C GLU A 231 23.49 5.62 -16.48
N ARG A 232 24.55 6.09 -15.83
CA ARG A 232 24.94 7.49 -15.56
C ARG A 232 24.76 8.10 -14.16
N PHE A 233 24.62 7.33 -13.11
CA PHE A 233 24.58 7.93 -11.77
C PHE A 233 25.89 7.75 -11.02
N ALA A 234 26.38 8.84 -10.38
CA ALA A 234 27.52 8.76 -9.48
C ALA A 234 27.18 7.75 -8.38
N LYS A 235 27.89 6.62 -8.35
CA LYS A 235 27.71 5.64 -7.26
C LYS A 235 27.99 6.35 -5.93
N PRO A 236 27.15 6.14 -4.91
CA PRO A 236 27.43 6.68 -3.59
C PRO A 236 28.77 6.13 -3.10
N ALA A 237 29.53 6.95 -2.38
CA ALA A 237 30.80 6.56 -1.77
C ALA A 237 30.59 5.73 -0.49
N TRP A 238 29.47 5.05 -0.37
CA TRP A 238 29.06 4.21 0.75
C TRP A 238 28.12 3.10 0.25
N LYS A 239 27.99 2.05 1.03
CA LYS A 239 27.06 0.95 0.75
C LYS A 239 26.37 0.47 2.03
N ALA A 240 25.14 -0.04 1.92
CA ALA A 240 24.52 -0.81 2.96
C ALA A 240 24.86 -2.28 2.74
N SER A 241 25.55 -2.92 3.68
CA SER A 241 25.93 -4.32 3.62
C SER A 241 24.76 -5.27 3.94
N TRP A 242 23.66 -4.73 4.46
CA TRP A 242 22.44 -5.48 4.72
C TRP A 242 21.19 -4.66 4.41
N LEU A 243 20.25 -5.27 3.71
CA LEU A 243 18.89 -4.82 3.49
C LEU A 243 17.91 -5.98 3.71
N PRO A 244 16.64 -5.73 4.05
CA PRO A 244 15.63 -6.78 4.06
C PRO A 244 15.51 -7.44 2.68
N SER A 245 15.25 -8.75 2.66
CA SER A 245 15.10 -9.49 1.39
C SER A 245 14.01 -8.89 0.51
N GLY A 246 14.29 -8.74 -0.80
CA GLY A 246 13.35 -8.18 -1.77
C GLY A 246 13.39 -6.67 -1.93
N PHE A 247 14.09 -5.93 -1.08
CA PHE A 247 14.30 -4.51 -1.29
C PHE A 247 15.27 -4.27 -2.44
N GLN A 248 14.83 -3.56 -3.45
CA GLN A 248 15.61 -3.18 -4.62
C GLN A 248 15.73 -1.66 -4.71
N GLN A 249 16.81 -1.17 -5.28
CA GLN A 249 16.98 0.25 -5.52
C GLN A 249 15.96 0.75 -6.55
N VAL A 250 15.21 1.80 -6.21
CA VAL A 250 14.03 2.24 -7.00
C VAL A 250 14.10 3.66 -7.50
N ILE A 251 14.94 4.52 -6.94
CA ILE A 251 15.05 5.92 -7.36
C ILE A 251 16.48 6.18 -7.75
N ARG A 252 16.67 7.11 -8.70
CA ARG A 252 17.99 7.61 -9.11
C ARG A 252 18.81 7.97 -7.88
N PRO A 253 19.96 7.35 -7.65
CA PRO A 253 20.76 7.69 -6.50
C PRO A 253 21.22 9.15 -6.63
N ALA A 254 20.94 9.94 -5.61
CA ALA A 254 21.66 11.18 -5.42
C ALA A 254 22.99 10.86 -4.72
N ARG A 255 23.95 11.75 -4.80
CA ARG A 255 25.30 11.53 -4.25
C ARG A 255 25.30 11.13 -2.75
N ASP A 256 24.28 11.56 -2.04
CA ASP A 256 24.11 11.40 -0.58
C ASP A 256 22.90 10.53 -0.20
N ARG A 257 22.02 10.16 -1.15
CA ARG A 257 20.77 9.40 -0.90
C ARG A 257 20.57 8.25 -1.86
N VAL A 258 20.16 7.10 -1.34
CA VAL A 258 19.68 5.95 -2.12
C VAL A 258 18.37 5.46 -1.53
N SER A 259 17.39 5.21 -2.37
CA SER A 259 16.08 4.68 -1.96
C SER A 259 15.90 3.26 -2.45
N TYR A 260 15.25 2.45 -1.62
CA TYR A 260 14.95 1.05 -1.86
C TYR A 260 13.48 0.76 -1.59
N SER A 261 12.92 -0.21 -2.30
CA SER A 261 11.54 -0.66 -2.07
C SER A 261 11.41 -2.15 -2.39
N ASP A 262 10.49 -2.82 -1.71
CA ASP A 262 9.99 -4.16 -2.09
C ASP A 262 8.66 -4.07 -2.88
N GLY A 263 8.29 -2.84 -3.27
CA GLY A 263 7.03 -2.51 -3.93
C GLY A 263 5.92 -2.09 -2.96
N VAL A 264 5.97 -2.53 -1.71
CA VAL A 264 4.97 -2.21 -0.66
C VAL A 264 5.56 -1.23 0.35
N ALA A 265 6.73 -1.52 0.89
CA ALA A 265 7.47 -0.65 1.80
C ALA A 265 8.60 0.07 1.07
N ALA A 266 8.94 1.27 1.52
CA ALA A 266 10.05 2.05 0.98
C ALA A 266 10.99 2.50 2.10
N ILE A 267 12.29 2.60 1.76
CA ILE A 267 13.37 3.02 2.65
C ILE A 267 14.28 3.97 1.88
N SER A 268 14.65 5.09 2.49
CA SER A 268 15.69 5.98 2.01
C SER A 268 16.87 5.97 3.00
N ILE A 269 18.06 5.80 2.47
CA ILE A 269 19.31 5.90 3.22
C ILE A 269 20.01 7.18 2.76
N ILE A 270 20.30 8.05 3.70
CA ILE A 270 20.95 9.36 3.47
C ILE A 270 22.26 9.37 4.24
N VAL A 271 23.36 9.75 3.58
CA VAL A 271 24.68 9.88 4.23
C VAL A 271 25.24 11.26 3.98
N GLU A 272 25.27 12.08 5.01
CA GLU A 272 25.66 13.49 4.95
C GLU A 272 26.71 13.85 6.03
N ARG A 273 27.22 15.07 6.00
CA ARG A 273 28.08 15.55 7.10
C ARG A 273 27.30 15.57 8.41
N ALA A 274 27.91 15.02 9.46
CA ALA A 274 27.31 15.04 10.78
C ALA A 274 27.15 16.48 11.29
N ALA A 275 25.96 16.83 11.80
CA ALA A 275 25.78 18.07 12.54
C ALA A 275 26.65 18.04 13.82
N ILE A 276 27.23 19.16 14.17
CA ILE A 276 28.24 19.31 15.26
C ILE A 276 27.69 18.82 16.61
N SER A 277 26.37 18.91 16.83
CA SER A 277 25.69 18.55 18.10
C SER A 277 25.43 17.06 18.30
N ALA A 278 25.57 16.20 17.29
CA ALA A 278 25.17 14.80 17.37
C ALA A 278 26.34 13.86 17.67
N ALA A 279 27.22 14.20 18.62
CA ALA A 279 28.32 13.35 19.03
C ALA A 279 27.80 12.13 19.84
N GLY A 280 27.62 10.99 19.19
CA GLY A 280 27.50 9.68 19.84
C GLY A 280 26.08 9.14 20.05
N GLU A 281 25.00 9.86 19.76
CA GLU A 281 23.65 9.41 20.00
C GLU A 281 22.98 8.84 18.73
N ILE A 282 22.24 7.77 18.92
CA ILE A 282 21.27 7.27 17.92
C ILE A 282 19.99 8.08 18.14
N VAL A 283 19.61 8.89 17.16
CA VAL A 283 18.31 9.58 17.15
C VAL A 283 17.27 8.64 16.55
N VAL A 284 16.16 8.48 17.24
CA VAL A 284 15.00 7.70 16.78
C VAL A 284 13.79 8.62 16.79
N ALA A 285 13.18 8.82 15.63
CA ALA A 285 11.88 9.47 15.50
C ALA A 285 10.92 8.54 14.80
N ARG A 286 9.62 8.70 15.09
CA ARG A 286 8.57 7.90 14.48
C ARG A 286 7.32 8.72 14.25
N GLN A 287 6.74 8.57 13.07
CA GLN A 287 5.46 9.14 12.72
C GLN A 287 4.63 8.06 11.98
N GLY A 288 3.62 7.51 12.68
CA GLY A 288 2.85 6.36 12.17
C GLY A 288 3.73 5.15 11.89
N GLY A 289 3.70 4.68 10.66
CA GLY A 289 4.54 3.59 10.14
C GLY A 289 5.93 4.02 9.73
N THR A 290 6.16 5.33 9.53
CA THR A 290 7.45 5.86 9.13
C THR A 290 8.38 6.00 10.33
N VAL A 291 9.58 5.46 10.20
CA VAL A 291 10.64 5.52 11.21
C VAL A 291 11.82 6.30 10.63
N LEU A 292 12.42 7.15 11.44
CA LEU A 292 13.69 7.80 11.14
C LEU A 292 14.71 7.34 12.19
N ILE A 293 15.83 6.81 11.72
CA ILE A 293 17.00 6.47 12.53
C ILE A 293 18.18 7.26 12.00
N SER A 294 18.80 8.06 12.86
CA SER A 294 20.05 8.74 12.52
C SER A 294 21.16 8.36 13.48
N ARG A 295 22.33 8.07 12.96
CA ARG A 295 23.53 7.76 13.74
C ARG A 295 24.80 8.22 13.04
N ARG A 296 25.86 8.42 13.81
CA ARG A 296 27.20 8.71 13.27
C ARG A 296 27.83 7.47 12.66
N LEU A 297 28.47 7.61 11.50
CA LEU A 297 29.33 6.56 10.94
C LEU A 297 30.67 6.52 11.69
N LYS A 298 31.06 5.32 12.10
CA LYS A 298 32.31 5.11 12.83
C LYS A 298 33.51 5.58 12.00
N GLY A 299 34.42 6.30 12.63
CA GLY A 299 35.69 6.75 11.99
C GLY A 299 35.51 7.86 10.93
N SER A 300 34.34 8.49 10.82
CA SER A 300 34.09 9.54 9.85
C SER A 300 33.33 10.73 10.45
N ASN A 301 33.40 11.87 9.76
CA ASN A 301 32.58 13.05 10.09
C ASN A 301 31.24 13.04 9.32
N LYS A 302 30.65 11.84 9.18
CA LYS A 302 29.37 11.66 8.49
C LYS A 302 28.36 11.02 9.43
N GLN A 303 27.10 11.27 9.15
CA GLN A 303 25.96 10.55 9.74
C GLN A 303 25.20 9.81 8.67
N VAL A 304 24.62 8.68 9.04
CA VAL A 304 23.65 7.96 8.24
C VAL A 304 22.28 8.20 8.85
N THR A 305 21.32 8.55 8.00
CA THR A 305 19.91 8.65 8.34
C THR A 305 19.14 7.67 7.48
N VAL A 306 18.38 6.78 8.13
CA VAL A 306 17.46 5.84 7.47
C VAL A 306 16.04 6.31 7.75
N VAL A 307 15.28 6.54 6.70
CA VAL A 307 13.86 6.90 6.78
C VAL A 307 13.07 5.86 6.00
N GLY A 308 12.01 5.31 6.60
CA GLY A 308 11.18 4.34 5.86
C GLY A 308 10.08 3.71 6.68
N GLU A 309 9.19 3.00 5.99
CA GLU A 309 8.05 2.28 6.57
C GLU A 309 8.44 0.85 6.95
N VAL A 310 9.31 0.76 7.92
CA VAL A 310 9.79 -0.51 8.46
C VAL A 310 9.81 -0.45 10.00
N PRO A 311 9.86 -1.60 10.70
CA PRO A 311 10.06 -1.60 12.14
C PRO A 311 11.34 -0.86 12.56
N VAL A 312 11.34 -0.27 13.76
CA VAL A 312 12.49 0.46 14.32
C VAL A 312 13.76 -0.41 14.30
N GLU A 313 13.61 -1.67 14.66
CA GLU A 313 14.72 -2.63 14.70
C GLU A 313 15.33 -2.87 13.31
N THR A 314 14.47 -2.89 12.28
CA THR A 314 14.90 -3.02 10.88
C THR A 314 15.66 -1.77 10.43
N ALA A 315 15.09 -0.58 10.66
CA ALA A 315 15.75 0.68 10.30
C ALA A 315 17.10 0.84 11.03
N LYS A 316 17.17 0.43 12.30
CA LYS A 316 18.41 0.43 13.07
C LYS A 316 19.46 -0.52 12.47
N LYS A 317 19.07 -1.74 12.13
CA LYS A 317 19.97 -2.72 11.51
C LYS A 317 20.47 -2.24 10.15
N ILE A 318 19.63 -1.59 9.35
CA ILE A 318 20.05 -0.95 8.09
C ILE A 318 21.09 0.13 8.36
N ALA A 319 20.81 1.06 9.28
CA ALA A 319 21.74 2.13 9.62
C ALA A 319 23.08 1.61 10.13
N GLU A 320 23.08 0.51 10.89
CA GLU A 320 24.29 -0.16 11.39
C GLU A 320 25.09 -0.85 10.29
N SER A 321 24.46 -1.26 9.20
CA SER A 321 25.06 -1.94 8.06
C SER A 321 25.71 -0.98 7.04
N VAL A 322 25.54 0.33 7.19
CA VAL A 322 26.11 1.30 6.25
C VAL A 322 27.60 1.50 6.53
N GLU A 323 28.38 1.28 5.49
CA GLU A 323 29.84 1.40 5.49
C GLU A 323 30.30 2.48 4.49
N PRO A 324 31.38 3.21 4.77
CA PRO A 324 32.00 4.18 3.86
C PRO A 324 32.37 3.61 2.51
#